data_d1de57e6aacb3aca5101c9a0cacbd18f
#
_entry.id   d1de57e6aacb3aca5101c9a0cacbd18f
#
_cell.length_a   1.000
_cell.length_b   1.000
_cell.length_c   1.000
_cell.angle_alpha   90.00
_cell.angle_beta   90.00
_cell.angle_gamma   90.00
#
_symmetry.space_group_name_H-M   'P 1'
#
loop_
_entity.id
_entity.type
_entity.pdbx_description
1 polymer ?
#
loop_
_entity_poly.entity_id
_entity_poly.type
_entity_poly.pdbx_seq_one_letter_code
_entity_poly.pdbx_strand_id
1 'polypeptide(L)'
;MTIIQERWEVIQKLPLKYGGHKPDSQFCVMEAAAYVAGEKWSDHPACVPPTIAALLRRWNDRLPTDADRDRLLKPFIPKIIGLPSDKNTELRRAVMCGDWALRVLIPEYLRYAKRDKLADALAARVESATQAELREAVRFVQGKLGASASAIDIDIDIDIAIIDIDIDIAIAKRLEESQSALVERMIECRIEDE
;
A
#
# COMPACT_ATOMS: atom_id res chain seq x y z
N MET A 1 13.73 10.50 -13.18
CA MET A 1 14.33 11.20 -12.01
C MET A 1 15.50 10.40 -11.48
N THR A 2 16.47 11.04 -10.87
CA THR A 2 17.71 10.38 -10.45
C THR A 2 17.82 10.43 -8.93
N ILE A 3 18.29 9.35 -8.33
CA ILE A 3 18.59 9.26 -6.89
C ILE A 3 19.85 10.08 -6.61
N ILE A 4 19.78 10.99 -5.65
CA ILE A 4 20.93 11.73 -5.14
C ILE A 4 21.63 10.86 -4.09
N GLN A 5 22.78 10.31 -4.45
CA GLN A 5 23.48 9.28 -3.69
C GLN A 5 23.82 9.75 -2.26
N GLU A 6 24.33 10.97 -2.11
CA GLU A 6 24.67 11.53 -0.80
C GLU A 6 23.45 11.62 0.14
N ARG A 7 22.27 11.95 -0.42
CA ARG A 7 21.03 12.00 0.35
C ARG A 7 20.53 10.60 0.72
N TRP A 8 20.68 9.63 -0.19
CA TRP A 8 20.36 8.24 0.12
C TRP A 8 21.22 7.70 1.26
N GLU A 9 22.52 7.99 1.29
CA GLU A 9 23.41 7.61 2.39
C GLU A 9 23.00 8.22 3.74
N VAL A 10 22.42 9.42 3.74
CA VAL A 10 21.83 10.03 4.95
C VAL A 10 20.61 9.23 5.42
N ILE A 11 19.66 8.94 4.51
CA ILE A 11 18.45 8.19 4.84
C ILE A 11 18.76 6.77 5.35
N GLN A 12 19.78 6.11 4.81
CA GLN A 12 20.20 4.79 5.30
C GLN A 12 20.58 4.79 6.80
N LYS A 13 21.09 5.90 7.32
CA LYS A 13 21.55 6.05 8.71
C LYS A 13 20.47 6.57 9.67
N LEU A 14 19.44 7.24 9.16
CA LEU A 14 18.37 7.82 9.96
C LEU A 14 17.15 6.89 10.01
N PRO A 15 16.50 6.72 11.19
CA PRO A 15 15.30 5.90 11.27
C PRO A 15 14.11 6.58 10.57
N LEU A 16 13.30 5.79 9.87
CA LEU A 16 11.98 6.23 9.43
C LEU A 16 11.03 6.34 10.62
N LYS A 17 10.15 7.34 10.56
CA LYS A 17 9.23 7.70 11.64
C LYS A 17 7.77 7.59 11.22
N TYR A 18 6.90 7.49 12.21
CA TYR A 18 5.45 7.55 12.06
C TYR A 18 4.99 8.97 11.68
N GLY A 19 4.04 9.08 10.75
CA GLY A 19 3.37 10.34 10.40
C GLY A 19 4.17 11.25 9.49
N GLY A 20 3.64 12.47 9.30
CA GLY A 20 4.27 13.51 8.51
C GLY A 20 5.10 14.46 9.39
N HIS A 21 6.17 15.02 8.84
CA HIS A 21 7.15 15.79 9.58
C HIS A 21 7.45 17.15 8.94
N LYS A 22 8.09 18.02 9.73
CA LYS A 22 8.66 19.27 9.20
C LYS A 22 9.97 18.99 8.48
N PRO A 23 10.35 19.82 7.48
CA PRO A 23 11.64 19.69 6.81
C PRO A 23 12.81 19.56 7.78
N ASP A 24 13.76 18.68 7.44
CA ASP A 24 15.02 18.45 8.15
C ASP A 24 14.92 17.97 9.61
N SER A 25 13.73 17.51 10.04
CA SER A 25 13.54 17.01 11.40
C SER A 25 13.58 15.47 11.48
N GLN A 26 12.67 14.83 10.78
CA GLN A 26 12.45 13.38 10.73
C GLN A 26 11.87 13.04 9.36
N PHE A 27 11.80 11.74 9.01
CA PHE A 27 11.32 11.29 7.71
C PHE A 27 10.32 10.14 7.86
N CYS A 28 9.13 10.26 7.29
CA CYS A 28 8.38 9.07 6.88
C CYS A 28 8.96 8.52 5.55
N VAL A 29 8.49 7.38 5.12
CA VAL A 29 8.99 6.74 3.88
C VAL A 29 8.84 7.64 2.64
N MET A 30 7.77 8.44 2.53
CA MET A 30 7.52 9.32 1.38
C MET A 30 8.35 10.60 1.43
N GLU A 31 8.52 11.21 2.60
CA GLU A 31 9.43 12.35 2.80
C GLU A 31 10.87 11.96 2.51
N ALA A 32 11.28 10.75 2.89
CA ALA A 32 12.58 10.19 2.53
C ALA A 32 12.73 10.03 1.01
N ALA A 33 11.69 9.55 0.31
CA ALA A 33 11.69 9.45 -1.15
C ALA A 33 11.81 10.83 -1.82
N ALA A 34 11.03 11.83 -1.37
CA ALA A 34 11.12 13.21 -1.84
C ALA A 34 12.54 13.79 -1.65
N TYR A 35 13.10 13.61 -0.46
CA TYR A 35 14.44 14.09 -0.13
C TYR A 35 15.52 13.45 -1.02
N VAL A 36 15.48 12.12 -1.20
CA VAL A 36 16.43 11.37 -2.02
C VAL A 36 16.32 11.73 -3.50
N ALA A 37 15.11 12.01 -3.99
CA ALA A 37 14.88 12.47 -5.36
C ALA A 37 15.24 13.94 -5.61
N GLY A 38 15.53 14.72 -4.57
CA GLY A 38 15.79 16.15 -4.69
C GLY A 38 14.56 17.01 -4.89
N GLU A 39 13.38 16.47 -4.57
CA GLU A 39 12.12 17.21 -4.64
C GLU A 39 11.91 18.11 -3.44
N LYS A 40 10.89 18.97 -3.54
CA LYS A 40 10.37 19.73 -2.42
C LYS A 40 9.87 18.77 -1.34
N TRP A 41 10.11 19.10 -0.08
CA TRP A 41 9.64 18.32 1.06
C TRP A 41 8.13 18.05 0.98
N SER A 42 7.76 16.78 0.98
CA SER A 42 6.36 16.34 0.90
C SER A 42 6.24 14.87 1.26
N ASP A 43 5.17 14.48 1.93
CA ASP A 43 4.71 13.10 2.08
C ASP A 43 3.88 12.62 0.86
N HIS A 44 3.68 13.52 -0.12
CA HIS A 44 3.06 13.27 -1.43
C HIS A 44 4.02 13.67 -2.56
N PRO A 45 5.19 13.01 -2.68
CA PRO A 45 6.18 13.38 -3.68
C PRO A 45 5.69 13.05 -5.10
N ALA A 46 5.99 13.93 -6.05
CA ALA A 46 5.66 13.71 -7.46
C ALA A 46 6.54 12.63 -8.11
N CYS A 47 7.70 12.32 -7.50
CA CYS A 47 8.62 11.28 -7.99
C CYS A 47 8.15 9.85 -7.76
N VAL A 48 7.09 9.63 -6.99
CA VAL A 48 6.54 8.30 -6.68
C VAL A 48 5.13 8.18 -7.23
N PRO A 49 4.77 7.08 -7.93
CA PRO A 49 3.41 6.85 -8.39
C PRO A 49 2.39 6.97 -7.26
N PRO A 50 1.25 7.67 -7.49
CA PRO A 50 0.29 7.99 -6.42
C PRO A 50 -0.23 6.78 -5.64
N THR A 51 -0.57 5.69 -6.34
CA THR A 51 -1.08 4.46 -5.70
C THR A 51 -0.04 3.81 -4.80
N ILE A 52 1.22 3.73 -5.25
CA ILE A 52 2.33 3.21 -4.44
C ILE A 52 2.58 4.13 -3.24
N ALA A 53 2.61 5.44 -3.45
CA ALA A 53 2.82 6.42 -2.38
C ALA A 53 1.73 6.31 -1.30
N ALA A 54 0.47 6.18 -1.70
CA ALA A 54 -0.64 6.02 -0.79
C ALA A 54 -0.54 4.73 0.05
N LEU A 55 -0.23 3.58 -0.58
CA LEU A 55 -0.04 2.31 0.11
C LEU A 55 1.12 2.39 1.13
N LEU A 56 2.28 2.92 0.72
CA LEU A 56 3.46 2.98 1.57
C LEU A 56 3.31 3.97 2.74
N ARG A 57 2.62 5.11 2.57
CA ARG A 57 2.28 6.00 3.69
C ARG A 57 1.46 5.28 4.75
N ARG A 58 0.38 4.61 4.34
CA ARG A 58 -0.47 3.87 5.28
C ARG A 58 0.28 2.74 5.96
N TRP A 59 1.13 2.03 5.21
CA TRP A 59 1.96 0.99 5.79
C TRP A 59 2.97 1.57 6.79
N ASN A 60 3.62 2.69 6.46
CA ASN A 60 4.50 3.43 7.38
C ASN A 60 3.80 3.72 8.72
N ASP A 61 2.55 4.19 8.65
CA ASP A 61 1.83 4.62 9.84
C ASP A 61 1.24 3.46 10.66
N ARG A 62 1.10 2.28 10.07
CA ARG A 62 0.63 1.08 10.77
C ARG A 62 1.73 0.26 11.42
N LEU A 63 2.98 0.42 11.00
CA LEU A 63 4.09 -0.32 11.57
C LEU A 63 4.36 0.11 13.01
N PRO A 64 4.51 -0.85 13.95
CA PRO A 64 4.58 -0.55 15.38
C PRO A 64 5.88 0.14 15.78
N THR A 65 7.00 -0.17 15.11
CA THR A 65 8.32 0.34 15.47
C THR A 65 9.07 0.99 14.30
N ASP A 66 10.00 1.90 14.61
CA ASP A 66 10.88 2.49 13.62
C ASP A 66 11.80 1.44 12.97
N ALA A 67 12.20 0.42 13.73
CA ALA A 67 13.00 -0.69 13.21
C ALA A 67 12.23 -1.50 12.14
N ASP A 68 10.92 -1.70 12.32
CA ASP A 68 10.07 -2.34 11.30
C ASP A 68 9.92 -1.46 10.07
N ARG A 69 9.75 -0.13 10.23
CA ARG A 69 9.74 0.82 9.11
C ARG A 69 11.03 0.75 8.31
N ASP A 70 12.17 0.75 9.00
CA ASP A 70 13.48 0.67 8.38
C ASP A 70 13.67 -0.65 7.61
N ARG A 71 13.33 -1.75 8.22
CA ARG A 71 13.47 -3.09 7.64
C ARG A 71 12.59 -3.29 6.42
N LEU A 72 11.31 -2.86 6.51
CA LEU A 72 10.29 -3.17 5.51
C LEU A 72 10.20 -2.12 4.41
N LEU A 73 10.36 -0.84 4.73
CA LEU A 73 10.04 0.24 3.79
C LEU A 73 11.27 0.88 3.14
N LYS A 74 12.39 1.02 3.84
CA LYS A 74 13.62 1.59 3.25
C LYS A 74 14.05 0.92 1.95
N PRO A 75 14.00 -0.42 1.81
CA PRO A 75 14.41 -1.09 0.57
C PRO A 75 13.61 -0.67 -0.66
N PHE A 76 12.40 -0.16 -0.48
CA PHE A 76 11.55 0.30 -1.59
C PHE A 76 11.92 1.71 -2.06
N ILE A 77 12.46 2.58 -1.21
CA ILE A 77 12.73 3.99 -1.58
C ILE A 77 13.47 4.12 -2.91
N PRO A 78 14.62 3.47 -3.14
CA PRO A 78 15.32 3.60 -4.41
C PRO A 78 14.60 2.96 -5.59
N LYS A 79 13.67 2.03 -5.36
CA LYS A 79 12.96 1.31 -6.41
C LYS A 79 11.72 2.06 -6.94
N ILE A 80 11.15 2.95 -6.12
CA ILE A 80 9.89 3.62 -6.43
C ILE A 80 10.07 5.02 -7.02
N ILE A 81 11.25 5.60 -6.89
CA ILE A 81 11.56 6.93 -7.42
C ILE A 81 11.66 6.88 -8.94
N GLY A 82 10.87 7.73 -9.62
CA GLY A 82 10.89 7.87 -11.08
C GLY A 82 10.23 6.73 -11.85
N LEU A 83 9.46 5.89 -11.18
CA LEU A 83 8.66 4.88 -11.89
C LEU A 83 7.64 5.54 -12.81
N PRO A 84 7.36 4.93 -13.97
CA PRO A 84 6.33 5.42 -14.87
C PRO A 84 4.95 5.37 -14.21
N SER A 85 4.14 6.40 -14.48
CA SER A 85 2.80 6.55 -13.93
C SER A 85 1.92 7.25 -14.97
N ASP A 86 0.98 6.51 -15.52
CA ASP A 86 -0.11 7.01 -16.34
C ASP A 86 -1.43 6.45 -15.79
N LYS A 87 -2.56 6.92 -16.33
CA LYS A 87 -3.88 6.56 -15.83
C LYS A 87 -4.14 5.04 -15.85
N ASN A 88 -3.68 4.33 -16.86
CA ASN A 88 -3.92 2.88 -16.99
C ASN A 88 -3.04 2.10 -16.02
N THR A 89 -1.77 2.48 -15.88
CA THR A 89 -0.85 1.87 -14.92
C THR A 89 -1.31 2.09 -13.48
N GLU A 90 -1.77 3.30 -13.14
CA GLU A 90 -2.32 3.56 -11.81
C GLU A 90 -3.60 2.78 -11.54
N LEU A 91 -4.48 2.64 -12.55
CA LEU A 91 -5.67 1.80 -12.42
C LEU A 91 -5.32 0.33 -12.16
N ARG A 92 -4.34 -0.23 -12.87
CA ARG A 92 -3.86 -1.61 -12.62
C ARG A 92 -3.29 -1.76 -11.22
N ARG A 93 -2.48 -0.80 -10.75
CA ARG A 93 -1.94 -0.78 -9.37
C ARG A 93 -3.06 -0.71 -8.33
N ALA A 94 -4.07 0.12 -8.57
CA ALA A 94 -5.24 0.21 -7.70
C ALA A 94 -6.03 -1.11 -7.64
N VAL A 95 -6.21 -1.79 -8.78
CA VAL A 95 -6.84 -3.12 -8.82
C VAL A 95 -6.02 -4.14 -8.04
N MET A 96 -4.69 -4.16 -8.18
CA MET A 96 -3.81 -5.03 -7.38
C MET A 96 -3.97 -4.80 -5.87
N CYS A 97 -4.03 -3.54 -5.43
CA CYS A 97 -4.26 -3.19 -4.02
C CYS A 97 -5.62 -3.68 -3.52
N GLY A 98 -6.68 -3.41 -4.28
CA GLY A 98 -8.05 -3.81 -3.90
C GLY A 98 -8.21 -5.32 -3.88
N ASP A 99 -7.65 -6.03 -4.85
CA ASP A 99 -7.67 -7.48 -4.90
C ASP A 99 -6.91 -8.10 -3.72
N TRP A 100 -5.69 -7.61 -3.42
CA TRP A 100 -4.94 -8.04 -2.24
C TRP A 100 -5.74 -7.82 -0.95
N ALA A 101 -6.38 -6.68 -0.84
CA ALA A 101 -7.18 -6.39 0.34
C ALA A 101 -8.37 -7.37 0.48
N LEU A 102 -9.05 -7.70 -0.62
CA LEU A 102 -10.19 -8.63 -0.59
C LEU A 102 -9.77 -10.08 -0.34
N ARG A 103 -8.66 -10.54 -0.91
CA ARG A 103 -8.25 -11.95 -0.85
C ARG A 103 -7.26 -12.26 0.26
N VAL A 104 -6.57 -11.24 0.81
CA VAL A 104 -5.54 -11.43 1.84
C VAL A 104 -5.88 -10.69 3.11
N LEU A 105 -6.02 -9.35 3.07
CA LEU A 105 -6.22 -8.53 4.26
C LEU A 105 -7.55 -8.81 4.97
N ILE A 106 -8.67 -8.74 4.25
CA ILE A 106 -10.01 -8.96 4.82
C ILE A 106 -10.18 -10.38 5.38
N PRO A 107 -9.72 -11.45 4.70
CA PRO A 107 -9.73 -12.80 5.29
C PRO A 107 -8.99 -12.91 6.62
N GLU A 108 -7.83 -12.28 6.78
CA GLU A 108 -7.12 -12.29 8.06
C GLU A 108 -7.93 -11.61 9.17
N TYR A 109 -8.57 -10.48 8.86
CA TYR A 109 -9.47 -9.80 9.79
C TYR A 109 -10.69 -10.64 10.15
N LEU A 110 -11.31 -11.30 9.16
CA LEU A 110 -12.46 -12.19 9.38
C LEU A 110 -12.10 -13.39 10.24
N ARG A 111 -10.89 -13.96 10.09
CA ARG A 111 -10.41 -15.04 10.97
C ARG A 111 -10.24 -14.56 12.42
N TYR A 112 -9.68 -13.38 12.60
CA TYR A 112 -9.62 -12.76 13.93
C TYR A 112 -11.02 -12.58 14.54
N ALA A 113 -12.00 -12.18 13.74
CA ALA A 113 -13.41 -12.06 14.13
C ALA A 113 -14.16 -13.41 14.19
N LYS A 114 -13.48 -14.57 14.09
CA LYS A 114 -14.07 -15.92 14.12
C LYS A 114 -15.08 -16.19 13.00
N ARG A 115 -14.88 -15.58 11.83
CA ARG A 115 -15.72 -15.75 10.64
C ARG A 115 -15.00 -16.56 9.55
N ASP A 116 -14.42 -17.70 9.92
CA ASP A 116 -13.51 -18.51 9.10
C ASP A 116 -14.13 -18.91 7.75
N LYS A 117 -15.39 -19.34 7.70
CA LYS A 117 -16.07 -19.73 6.45
C LYS A 117 -16.10 -18.59 5.40
N LEU A 118 -16.33 -17.35 5.87
CA LEU A 118 -16.33 -16.19 4.98
C LEU A 118 -14.89 -15.82 4.57
N ALA A 119 -13.95 -15.90 5.51
CA ALA A 119 -12.53 -15.69 5.24
C ALA A 119 -12.03 -16.64 4.15
N ASP A 120 -12.33 -17.93 4.25
CA ASP A 120 -11.93 -18.94 3.28
C ASP A 120 -12.59 -18.72 1.92
N ALA A 121 -13.88 -18.35 1.91
CA ALA A 121 -14.59 -18.03 0.67
C ALA A 121 -13.99 -16.82 -0.07
N LEU A 122 -13.48 -15.82 0.65
CA LEU A 122 -12.79 -14.67 0.05
C LEU A 122 -11.37 -15.01 -0.40
N ALA A 123 -10.61 -15.70 0.42
CA ALA A 123 -9.25 -16.11 0.09
C ALA A 123 -9.17 -17.04 -1.13
N ALA A 124 -10.22 -17.86 -1.36
CA ALA A 124 -10.31 -18.78 -2.48
C ALA A 124 -10.79 -18.13 -3.79
N ARG A 125 -11.12 -16.83 -3.81
CA ARG A 125 -11.55 -16.16 -5.04
C ARG A 125 -10.39 -16.06 -6.05
N VAL A 126 -10.77 -16.07 -7.34
CA VAL A 126 -9.83 -15.78 -8.42
C VAL A 126 -9.36 -14.33 -8.32
N GLU A 127 -8.11 -14.08 -8.63
CA GLU A 127 -7.54 -12.74 -8.65
C GLU A 127 -8.28 -11.84 -9.65
N SER A 128 -8.62 -10.63 -9.21
CA SER A 128 -9.26 -9.64 -10.07
C SER A 128 -8.18 -8.93 -10.89
N ALA A 129 -8.27 -9.01 -12.21
CA ALA A 129 -7.36 -8.34 -13.13
C ALA A 129 -7.90 -6.97 -13.59
N THR A 130 -9.21 -6.75 -13.45
CA THR A 130 -9.90 -5.56 -13.91
C THR A 130 -10.71 -4.89 -12.80
N GLN A 131 -10.98 -3.58 -12.98
CA GLN A 131 -11.86 -2.84 -12.08
C GLN A 131 -13.29 -3.42 -12.01
N ALA A 132 -13.77 -3.97 -13.12
CA ALA A 132 -15.12 -4.57 -13.17
C ALA A 132 -15.21 -5.82 -12.29
N GLU A 133 -14.22 -6.71 -12.38
CA GLU A 133 -14.11 -7.92 -11.55
C GLU A 133 -13.93 -7.55 -10.08
N LEU A 134 -13.10 -6.54 -9.77
CA LEU A 134 -12.92 -6.06 -8.42
C LEU A 134 -14.23 -5.52 -7.83
N ARG A 135 -14.99 -4.72 -8.57
CA ARG A 135 -16.31 -4.22 -8.14
C ARG A 135 -17.32 -5.34 -7.90
N GLU A 136 -17.30 -6.40 -8.71
CA GLU A 136 -18.13 -7.58 -8.50
C GLU A 136 -17.73 -8.29 -7.21
N ALA A 137 -16.43 -8.48 -6.97
CA ALA A 137 -15.91 -9.08 -5.74
C ALA A 137 -16.33 -8.28 -4.50
N VAL A 138 -16.27 -6.95 -4.54
CA VAL A 138 -16.72 -6.06 -3.46
C VAL A 138 -18.22 -6.23 -3.19
N ARG A 139 -19.06 -6.22 -4.24
CA ARG A 139 -20.52 -6.45 -4.07
C ARG A 139 -20.81 -7.80 -3.44
N PHE A 140 -20.07 -8.83 -3.78
CA PHE A 140 -20.18 -10.14 -3.12
C PHE A 140 -19.91 -10.04 -1.62
N VAL A 141 -18.84 -9.36 -1.21
CA VAL A 141 -18.48 -9.16 0.21
C VAL A 141 -19.56 -8.38 0.94
N GLN A 142 -19.98 -7.25 0.38
CA GLN A 142 -21.06 -6.43 0.97
C GLN A 142 -22.35 -7.23 1.16
N GLY A 143 -22.73 -8.03 0.18
CA GLY A 143 -23.90 -8.91 0.27
C GLY A 143 -23.80 -9.99 1.37
N LYS A 144 -22.58 -10.45 1.68
CA LYS A 144 -22.34 -11.45 2.74
C LYS A 144 -22.20 -10.84 4.15
N LEU A 145 -21.76 -9.61 4.25
CA LEU A 145 -21.59 -8.88 5.51
C LEU A 145 -22.90 -8.24 5.99
N GLY A 146 -23.85 -7.96 5.09
CA GLY A 146 -25.13 -7.32 5.40
C GLY A 146 -24.95 -5.92 5.99
N ALA A 147 -25.82 -5.51 6.91
CA ALA A 147 -25.77 -4.20 7.57
C ALA A 147 -24.46 -3.94 8.37
N SER A 148 -23.68 -4.98 8.66
CA SER A 148 -22.34 -4.84 9.26
C SER A 148 -21.28 -4.38 8.26
N ALA A 149 -21.62 -4.25 6.99
CA ALA A 149 -20.70 -3.76 5.94
C ALA A 149 -20.31 -2.28 6.10
N SER A 150 -21.06 -1.51 6.88
CA SER A 150 -20.74 -0.10 7.18
C SER A 150 -19.41 0.10 7.94
N ALA A 151 -18.84 -0.96 8.51
CA ALA A 151 -17.52 -0.93 9.15
C ALA A 151 -16.37 -1.24 8.15
N ILE A 152 -16.70 -1.68 6.92
CA ILE A 152 -15.74 -1.93 5.85
C ILE A 152 -16.18 -1.03 4.69
N ASP A 153 -15.88 0.26 4.79
CA ASP A 153 -16.03 1.19 3.67
C ASP A 153 -14.93 0.89 2.66
N ILE A 154 -15.26 -0.01 1.72
CA ILE A 154 -14.42 -0.28 0.56
C ILE A 154 -14.78 0.79 -0.47
N ASP A 155 -14.28 1.99 -0.28
CA ASP A 155 -14.40 3.04 -1.28
C ASP A 155 -13.38 2.75 -2.39
N ILE A 156 -13.88 2.16 -3.48
CA ILE A 156 -13.11 1.93 -4.69
C ILE A 156 -13.32 3.14 -5.60
N ASP A 157 -12.96 4.31 -5.15
CA ASP A 157 -12.76 5.42 -6.05
C ASP A 157 -11.35 5.33 -6.66
N ILE A 158 -11.23 5.68 -7.93
CA ILE A 158 -10.02 5.47 -8.75
C ILE A 158 -8.79 6.15 -8.15
N ASP A 159 -8.98 7.13 -7.27
CA ASP A 159 -7.87 7.86 -6.65
C ASP A 159 -7.26 7.15 -5.42
N ILE A 160 -7.94 6.23 -4.74
CA ILE A 160 -7.37 5.54 -3.58
C ILE A 160 -8.11 4.22 -3.30
N ALA A 161 -7.69 3.11 -3.89
CA ALA A 161 -8.11 1.76 -3.46
C ALA A 161 -7.40 1.37 -2.15
N ILE A 162 -7.56 2.16 -1.09
CA ILE A 162 -6.92 1.89 0.20
C ILE A 162 -8.01 1.69 1.23
N ILE A 163 -8.15 0.44 1.63
CA ILE A 163 -9.06 0.04 2.70
C ILE A 163 -8.53 0.60 4.01
N ASP A 164 -9.32 1.45 4.63
CA ASP A 164 -9.05 2.00 5.96
C ASP A 164 -9.57 1.02 7.01
N ILE A 165 -8.80 -0.04 7.26
CA ILE A 165 -9.06 -1.00 8.33
C ILE A 165 -8.00 -0.78 9.40
N ASP A 166 -8.40 -0.48 10.63
CA ASP A 166 -7.52 -0.55 11.79
C ASP A 166 -7.08 -1.99 11.98
N ILE A 167 -5.81 -2.27 11.64
CA ILE A 167 -5.23 -3.60 11.70
C ILE A 167 -4.54 -3.76 13.05
N ASP A 168 -4.99 -4.78 13.82
CA ASP A 168 -4.26 -5.26 15.00
C ASP A 168 -2.80 -5.59 14.63
N ILE A 169 -1.86 -5.24 15.52
CA ILE A 169 -0.40 -5.47 15.33
C ILE A 169 -0.10 -6.94 14.99
N ALA A 170 -0.84 -7.89 15.56
CA ALA A 170 -0.67 -9.31 15.28
C ALA A 170 -1.07 -9.68 13.84
N ILE A 171 -2.09 -9.02 13.28
CA ILE A 171 -2.49 -9.19 11.87
C ILE A 171 -1.48 -8.49 10.97
N ALA A 172 -1.06 -7.27 11.31
CA ALA A 172 -0.06 -6.52 10.54
C ALA A 172 1.21 -7.34 10.31
N LYS A 173 1.72 -8.00 11.35
CA LYS A 173 2.91 -8.83 11.25
C LYS A 173 2.74 -10.04 10.31
N ARG A 174 1.57 -10.67 10.27
CA ARG A 174 1.28 -11.78 9.35
C ARG A 174 1.17 -11.34 7.88
N LEU A 175 0.89 -10.07 7.65
CA LEU A 175 0.72 -9.52 6.31
C LEU A 175 2.01 -8.95 5.70
N GLU A 176 3.10 -8.82 6.47
CA GLU A 176 4.35 -8.19 6.04
C GLU A 176 4.88 -8.75 4.71
N GLU A 177 4.96 -10.07 4.58
CA GLU A 177 5.48 -10.72 3.36
C GLU A 177 4.57 -10.50 2.16
N SER A 178 3.25 -10.66 2.33
CA SER A 178 2.29 -10.48 1.24
C SER A 178 2.18 -9.03 0.81
N GLN A 179 2.32 -8.10 1.74
CA GLN A 179 2.31 -6.66 1.45
C GLN A 179 3.61 -6.23 0.73
N SER A 180 4.75 -6.77 1.13
CA SER A 180 6.02 -6.58 0.41
C SER A 180 5.93 -7.11 -1.03
N ALA A 181 5.39 -8.31 -1.21
CA ALA A 181 5.17 -8.90 -2.53
C ALA A 181 4.22 -8.07 -3.40
N LEU A 182 3.16 -7.48 -2.81
CA LEU A 182 2.27 -6.56 -3.51
C LEU A 182 3.03 -5.34 -4.03
N VAL A 183 3.85 -4.69 -3.19
CA VAL A 183 4.63 -3.52 -3.61
C VAL A 183 5.59 -3.87 -4.75
N GLU A 184 6.29 -5.01 -4.68
CA GLU A 184 7.16 -5.46 -5.78
C GLU A 184 6.38 -5.63 -7.10
N ARG A 185 5.23 -6.30 -7.07
CA ARG A 185 4.35 -6.43 -8.25
C ARG A 185 3.90 -5.08 -8.81
N MET A 186 3.60 -4.12 -7.95
CA MET A 186 3.23 -2.76 -8.38
C MET A 186 4.40 -2.01 -9.01
N ILE A 187 5.63 -2.25 -8.56
CA ILE A 187 6.86 -1.70 -9.15
C ILE A 187 7.09 -2.30 -10.54
N GLU A 188 6.84 -3.58 -10.71
CA GLU A 188 6.98 -4.29 -11.99
C GLU A 188 5.89 -3.94 -13.00
N CYS A 189 4.76 -3.38 -12.54
CA CYS A 189 3.67 -2.95 -13.39
C CYS A 189 4.11 -1.79 -14.27
N ARG A 190 4.33 -2.07 -15.56
CA ARG A 190 4.82 -1.11 -16.56
C ARG A 190 3.70 -0.57 -17.42
N ILE A 191 3.96 0.56 -18.08
CA ILE A 191 3.14 1.05 -19.18
C ILE A 191 3.20 -0.02 -20.28
N GLU A 192 2.06 -0.54 -20.71
CA GLU A 192 1.99 -1.39 -21.90
C GLU A 192 2.09 -0.45 -23.10
N ASP A 193 3.06 -0.70 -23.97
CA ASP A 193 3.12 -0.07 -25.27
C ASP A 193 1.85 -0.47 -26.04
N GLU A 194 1.07 0.54 -26.50
CA GLU A 194 -0.11 0.37 -27.33
C GLU A 194 0.24 -0.19 -28.72
#